data_a451e815739991a28239d3f0f5c7fe6f
#
_entry.id   a451e815739991a28239d3f0f5c7fe6f
#
_cell.length_a   1.000
_cell.length_b   1.000
_cell.length_c   1.000
_cell.angle_alpha   90.00
_cell.angle_beta   90.00
_cell.angle_gamma   90.00
#
_symmetry.space_group_name_H-M   'P 1'
#
loop_
_entity.id
_entity.type
_entity.pdbx_description
1 polymer ?
#
loop_
_entity_poly.entity_id
_entity_poly.type
_entity_poly.pdbx_seq_one_letter_code
_entity_poly.pdbx_strand_id
1 'polypeptide(L)'
;SQSRQPFFLGSKSPEKTVVWIEDLLEYTNPVRLSVHFHNDMGLALENTIQAVKAGASGISGTFCGIGERAGNVPLEQVLYGLRMRFGWEVAGINYDALDQVVSYMHERNYRPHSPYSPQSQRQESGIHVNSLLRDRRSYTPFPHSLPEIWFGKCSGISNLQYLFEHLLKRPLERSQYEKLRSRVKAIALEQNRSFSVEEVLELMRGDDWP
;
A
#
# COMPACT_ATOMS: atom_id res chain seq x y z
N SER A 1 -18.88 -23.50 -10.02
CA SER A 1 -18.49 -22.67 -8.87
C SER A 1 -17.31 -21.79 -9.31
N GLN A 2 -17.60 -20.56 -9.72
CA GLN A 2 -16.56 -19.58 -9.96
C GLN A 2 -15.99 -19.22 -8.59
N SER A 3 -14.77 -19.65 -8.32
CA SER A 3 -14.00 -19.25 -7.16
C SER A 3 -13.92 -17.71 -7.17
N ARG A 4 -14.53 -17.05 -6.19
CA ARG A 4 -14.33 -15.63 -5.94
C ARG A 4 -12.85 -15.45 -5.61
N GLN A 5 -12.06 -15.07 -6.62
CA GLN A 5 -10.69 -14.66 -6.37
C GLN A 5 -10.74 -13.40 -5.50
N PRO A 6 -9.92 -13.31 -4.43
CA PRO A 6 -9.87 -12.12 -3.61
C PRO A 6 -9.53 -10.92 -4.50
N PHE A 7 -10.21 -9.81 -4.26
CA PHE A 7 -10.03 -8.56 -5.00
C PHE A 7 -8.66 -7.95 -4.66
N PHE A 8 -7.64 -8.38 -5.39
CA PHE A 8 -6.32 -7.78 -5.33
C PHE A 8 -6.15 -6.86 -6.53
N LEU A 9 -6.31 -5.55 -6.32
CA LEU A 9 -6.21 -4.55 -7.39
C LEU A 9 -4.84 -4.55 -8.08
N GLY A 10 -3.77 -4.91 -7.36
CA GLY A 10 -2.41 -5.00 -7.91
C GLY A 10 -2.11 -6.26 -8.72
N SER A 11 -2.98 -7.27 -8.72
CA SER A 11 -2.76 -8.56 -9.42
C SER A 11 -3.55 -8.74 -10.71
N LYS A 12 -4.39 -7.78 -11.09
CA LYS A 12 -5.09 -7.84 -12.38
C LYS A 12 -4.13 -7.61 -13.53
N SER A 13 -4.31 -8.36 -14.62
CA SER A 13 -3.62 -8.02 -15.86
C SER A 13 -4.18 -6.70 -16.43
N PRO A 14 -3.40 -5.98 -17.26
CA PRO A 14 -3.86 -4.73 -17.87
C PRO A 14 -5.18 -4.86 -18.62
N GLU A 15 -5.39 -5.97 -19.36
CA GLU A 15 -6.61 -6.24 -20.11
C GLU A 15 -7.83 -6.40 -19.18
N LYS A 16 -7.66 -7.12 -18.06
CA LYS A 16 -8.71 -7.26 -17.05
C LYS A 16 -8.99 -5.96 -16.31
N THR A 17 -7.99 -5.09 -16.22
CA THR A 17 -8.16 -3.75 -15.65
C THR A 17 -9.05 -2.89 -16.53
N VAL A 18 -8.86 -2.92 -17.86
CA VAL A 18 -9.72 -2.19 -18.80
C VAL A 18 -11.19 -2.61 -18.63
N VAL A 19 -11.49 -3.90 -18.75
CA VAL A 19 -12.87 -4.41 -18.62
C VAL A 19 -13.48 -4.01 -17.26
N TRP A 20 -12.72 -4.11 -16.20
CA TRP A 20 -13.20 -3.75 -14.87
C TRP A 20 -13.50 -2.25 -14.71
N ILE A 21 -12.67 -1.38 -15.31
CA ILE A 21 -12.91 0.08 -15.30
C ILE A 21 -14.14 0.43 -16.13
N GLU A 22 -14.30 -0.17 -17.31
CA GLU A 22 -15.47 0.03 -18.16
C GLU A 22 -16.76 -0.38 -17.44
N ASP A 23 -16.78 -1.56 -16.82
CA ASP A 23 -17.90 -2.04 -16.01
C ASP A 23 -18.24 -1.06 -14.87
N LEU A 24 -17.22 -0.58 -14.14
CA LEU A 24 -17.42 0.38 -13.04
C LEU A 24 -18.00 1.71 -13.54
N LEU A 25 -17.52 2.23 -14.66
CA LEU A 25 -17.99 3.49 -15.22
C LEU A 25 -19.45 3.40 -15.65
N GLU A 26 -19.88 2.25 -16.17
CA GLU A 26 -21.29 2.02 -16.49
C GLU A 26 -22.18 2.13 -15.25
N TYR A 27 -21.75 1.56 -14.10
CA TYR A 27 -22.50 1.63 -12.84
C TYR A 27 -22.42 3.00 -12.14
N THR A 28 -21.30 3.72 -12.30
CA THR A 28 -21.03 4.95 -11.52
C THR A 28 -21.37 6.24 -12.26
N ASN A 29 -21.74 6.18 -13.54
CA ASN A 29 -22.08 7.37 -14.32
C ASN A 29 -23.23 8.19 -13.65
N PRO A 30 -23.05 9.52 -13.40
CA PRO A 30 -21.99 10.42 -13.87
C PRO A 30 -20.80 10.62 -12.91
N VAL A 31 -20.60 9.76 -11.93
CA VAL A 31 -19.55 9.93 -10.91
C VAL A 31 -18.16 9.73 -11.51
N ARG A 32 -17.23 10.62 -11.17
CA ARG A 32 -15.83 10.49 -11.61
C ARG A 32 -15.14 9.34 -10.89
N LEU A 33 -14.46 8.47 -11.66
CA LEU A 33 -13.71 7.34 -11.13
C LEU A 33 -12.23 7.69 -10.99
N SER A 34 -11.68 7.52 -9.78
CA SER A 34 -10.25 7.59 -9.52
C SER A 34 -9.68 6.22 -9.20
N VAL A 35 -8.46 5.94 -9.66
CA VAL A 35 -7.80 4.65 -9.46
C VAL A 35 -6.58 4.79 -8.56
N HIS A 36 -6.32 3.73 -7.78
CA HIS A 36 -5.16 3.59 -6.92
C HIS A 36 -4.63 2.16 -7.02
N PHE A 37 -3.41 1.99 -7.52
CA PHE A 37 -2.80 0.68 -7.71
C PHE A 37 -1.49 0.58 -6.93
N HIS A 38 -1.31 -0.56 -6.25
CA HIS A 38 -0.03 -0.99 -5.71
C HIS A 38 0.76 -1.81 -6.72
N ASN A 39 2.08 -1.84 -6.56
CA ASN A 39 3.01 -2.41 -7.53
C ASN A 39 3.46 -3.84 -7.18
N ASP A 40 2.64 -4.59 -6.45
CA ASP A 40 3.00 -5.91 -5.90
C ASP A 40 3.41 -6.93 -6.97
N MET A 41 2.84 -6.82 -8.18
CA MET A 41 3.15 -7.66 -9.34
C MET A 41 3.96 -6.92 -10.42
N GLY A 42 4.44 -5.69 -10.15
CA GLY A 42 5.12 -4.87 -11.14
C GLY A 42 4.20 -4.27 -12.22
N LEU A 43 2.88 -4.32 -12.04
CA LEU A 43 1.88 -3.93 -13.05
C LEU A 43 1.21 -2.58 -12.78
N ALA A 44 1.56 -1.88 -11.69
CA ALA A 44 0.86 -0.66 -11.29
C ALA A 44 0.87 0.42 -12.38
N LEU A 45 2.02 0.63 -13.05
CA LEU A 45 2.15 1.62 -14.12
C LEU A 45 1.22 1.29 -15.28
N GLU A 46 1.30 0.07 -15.82
CA GLU A 46 0.52 -0.30 -16.98
C GLU A 46 -0.98 -0.35 -16.65
N ASN A 47 -1.36 -0.90 -15.49
CA ASN A 47 -2.75 -0.90 -15.04
C ASN A 47 -3.31 0.51 -14.91
N THR A 48 -2.52 1.47 -14.40
CA THR A 48 -2.94 2.87 -14.29
C THR A 48 -3.13 3.50 -15.69
N ILE A 49 -2.20 3.28 -16.61
CA ILE A 49 -2.30 3.79 -17.97
C ILE A 49 -3.53 3.21 -18.66
N GLN A 50 -3.77 1.91 -18.55
CA GLN A 50 -4.93 1.27 -19.14
C GLN A 50 -6.25 1.74 -18.49
N ALA A 51 -6.26 1.98 -17.19
CA ALA A 51 -7.43 2.54 -16.50
C ALA A 51 -7.76 3.96 -16.99
N VAL A 52 -6.76 4.80 -17.22
CA VAL A 52 -6.96 6.15 -17.81
C VAL A 52 -7.50 6.04 -19.23
N LYS A 53 -6.96 5.14 -20.05
CA LYS A 53 -7.48 4.88 -21.41
C LYS A 53 -8.92 4.38 -21.42
N ALA A 54 -9.30 3.58 -20.42
CA ALA A 54 -10.66 3.08 -20.25
C ALA A 54 -11.63 4.15 -19.66
N GLY A 55 -11.14 5.35 -19.31
CA GLY A 55 -11.99 6.47 -18.89
C GLY A 55 -11.89 6.85 -17.41
N ALA A 56 -10.99 6.27 -16.63
CA ALA A 56 -10.71 6.77 -15.28
C ALA A 56 -10.21 8.22 -15.35
N SER A 57 -10.81 9.10 -14.55
CA SER A 57 -10.58 10.55 -14.58
C SER A 57 -9.63 11.06 -13.50
N GLY A 58 -9.22 10.18 -12.57
CA GLY A 58 -8.29 10.52 -11.50
C GLY A 58 -7.33 9.39 -11.19
N ILE A 59 -6.15 9.76 -10.71
CA ILE A 59 -5.09 8.84 -10.31
C ILE A 59 -4.63 9.21 -8.90
N SER A 60 -4.51 8.22 -8.02
CA SER A 60 -3.83 8.33 -6.74
C SER A 60 -2.56 7.49 -6.80
N GLY A 61 -1.42 8.13 -6.71
CA GLY A 61 -0.10 7.51 -6.71
C GLY A 61 0.87 8.33 -5.88
N THR A 62 2.16 8.01 -5.94
CA THR A 62 3.20 8.70 -5.19
C THR A 62 4.40 9.00 -6.06
N PHE A 63 5.18 10.04 -5.72
CA PHE A 63 6.45 10.26 -6.38
C PHE A 63 7.41 9.11 -6.09
N CYS A 64 8.16 8.69 -7.10
CA CYS A 64 9.04 7.51 -7.08
C CYS A 64 8.34 6.21 -6.70
N GLY A 65 7.01 6.17 -6.64
CA GLY A 65 6.26 4.96 -6.30
C GLY A 65 6.39 4.51 -4.85
N ILE A 66 6.83 5.36 -3.92
CA ILE A 66 6.95 4.98 -2.50
C ILE A 66 5.59 4.58 -1.92
N GLY A 67 5.58 3.59 -1.03
CA GLY A 67 4.35 3.10 -0.39
C GLY A 67 4.56 1.77 0.31
N GLU A 68 3.49 1.21 0.86
CA GLU A 68 3.53 -0.10 1.50
C GLU A 68 3.86 -1.21 0.49
N ARG A 69 4.47 -2.28 0.98
CA ARG A 69 4.88 -3.45 0.21
C ARG A 69 5.84 -3.09 -0.93
N ALA A 70 5.47 -3.36 -2.18
CA ALA A 70 6.24 -2.96 -3.36
C ALA A 70 5.96 -1.52 -3.83
N GLY A 71 5.24 -0.73 -3.03
CA GLY A 71 4.92 0.66 -3.31
C GLY A 71 3.68 0.86 -4.16
N ASN A 72 3.48 2.10 -4.55
CA ASN A 72 2.37 2.59 -5.37
C ASN A 72 2.79 2.78 -6.83
N VAL A 73 1.84 3.18 -7.67
CA VAL A 73 2.18 3.65 -9.01
C VAL A 73 3.01 4.94 -8.91
N PRO A 74 4.17 5.03 -9.59
CA PRO A 74 4.97 6.25 -9.64
C PRO A 74 4.32 7.29 -10.57
N LEU A 75 3.91 8.44 -10.02
CA LEU A 75 3.18 9.46 -10.76
C LEU A 75 3.98 10.04 -11.92
N GLU A 76 5.27 10.27 -11.74
CA GLU A 76 6.16 10.73 -12.81
C GLU A 76 6.20 9.78 -13.99
N GLN A 77 6.23 8.47 -13.73
CA GLN A 77 6.22 7.47 -14.80
C GLN A 77 4.89 7.43 -15.54
N VAL A 78 3.77 7.62 -14.82
CA VAL A 78 2.45 7.73 -15.47
C VAL A 78 2.39 8.94 -16.37
N LEU A 79 2.77 10.12 -15.88
CA LEU A 79 2.72 11.38 -16.62
C LEU A 79 3.61 11.33 -17.87
N TYR A 80 4.85 10.88 -17.74
CA TYR A 80 5.74 10.67 -18.90
C TYR A 80 5.23 9.54 -19.80
N GLY A 81 4.70 8.45 -19.25
CA GLY A 81 4.14 7.36 -20.03
C GLY A 81 2.96 7.80 -20.91
N LEU A 82 2.04 8.61 -20.39
CA LEU A 82 0.93 9.19 -21.13
C LEU A 82 1.43 10.12 -22.24
N ARG A 83 2.38 11.00 -21.92
CA ARG A 83 2.95 11.94 -22.88
C ARG A 83 3.74 11.24 -24.00
N MET A 84 4.64 10.33 -23.66
CA MET A 84 5.54 9.71 -24.65
C MET A 84 4.86 8.65 -25.50
N ARG A 85 3.90 7.90 -24.93
CA ARG A 85 3.24 6.79 -25.63
C ARG A 85 2.02 7.24 -26.44
N PHE A 86 1.33 8.30 -25.99
CA PHE A 86 0.05 8.71 -26.59
C PHE A 86 -0.01 10.20 -26.95
N GLY A 87 1.03 10.99 -26.67
CA GLY A 87 1.01 12.42 -26.86
C GLY A 87 0.04 13.17 -25.91
N TRP A 88 -0.40 12.54 -24.83
CA TRP A 88 -1.35 13.13 -23.91
C TRP A 88 -0.61 13.94 -22.84
N GLU A 89 -0.92 15.21 -22.78
CA GLU A 89 -0.41 16.10 -21.73
C GLU A 89 -1.51 16.39 -20.71
N VAL A 90 -1.14 16.23 -19.43
CA VAL A 90 -2.04 16.60 -18.34
C VAL A 90 -1.91 18.08 -18.06
N ALA A 91 -3.00 18.82 -18.22
CA ALA A 91 -3.00 20.26 -18.04
C ALA A 91 -2.56 20.66 -16.63
N GLY A 92 -1.73 21.72 -16.56
CA GLY A 92 -1.23 22.26 -15.29
C GLY A 92 -0.04 21.52 -14.66
N ILE A 93 0.50 20.50 -15.31
CA ILE A 93 1.70 19.81 -14.86
C ILE A 93 2.95 20.58 -15.35
N ASN A 94 3.80 20.95 -14.39
CA ASN A 94 5.13 21.45 -14.66
C ASN A 94 6.14 20.30 -14.59
N TYR A 95 6.60 19.82 -15.75
CA TYR A 95 7.52 18.67 -15.86
C TYR A 95 8.91 18.95 -15.29
N ASP A 96 9.41 20.20 -15.38
CA ASP A 96 10.69 20.56 -14.77
C ASP A 96 10.63 20.49 -13.24
N ALA A 97 9.52 20.95 -12.65
CA ALA A 97 9.28 20.82 -11.21
C ALA A 97 9.08 19.34 -10.80
N LEU A 98 8.44 18.53 -11.64
CA LEU A 98 8.29 17.09 -11.43
C LEU A 98 9.65 16.41 -11.34
N ASP A 99 10.56 16.70 -12.27
CA ASP A 99 11.92 16.13 -12.30
C ASP A 99 12.75 16.59 -11.09
N GLN A 100 12.59 17.84 -10.64
CA GLN A 100 13.22 18.34 -9.41
C GLN A 100 12.74 17.58 -8.17
N VAL A 101 11.44 17.33 -8.04
CA VAL A 101 10.87 16.54 -6.92
C VAL A 101 11.40 15.11 -6.94
N VAL A 102 11.45 14.47 -8.11
CA VAL A 102 11.98 13.11 -8.26
C VAL A 102 13.46 13.05 -7.88
N SER A 103 14.26 14.01 -8.34
CA SER A 103 15.68 14.11 -7.99
C SER A 103 15.88 14.28 -6.48
N TYR A 104 15.12 15.19 -5.85
CA TYR A 104 15.11 15.38 -4.40
C TYR A 104 14.79 14.09 -3.63
N MET A 105 13.81 13.31 -4.10
CA MET A 105 13.43 12.03 -3.48
C MET A 105 14.56 11.00 -3.60
N HIS A 106 15.19 10.90 -4.77
CA HIS A 106 16.30 9.96 -5.02
C HIS A 106 17.54 10.30 -4.17
N GLU A 107 17.90 11.57 -4.04
CA GLU A 107 19.01 12.02 -3.20
C GLU A 107 18.83 11.62 -1.73
N ARG A 108 17.59 11.53 -1.26
CA ARG A 108 17.22 11.09 0.09
C ARG A 108 16.94 9.61 0.21
N ASN A 109 17.25 8.85 -0.84
CA ASN A 109 17.07 7.40 -0.91
C ASN A 109 15.60 6.94 -0.72
N TYR A 110 14.62 7.80 -1.05
CA TYR A 110 13.21 7.39 -1.10
C TYR A 110 12.98 6.53 -2.34
N ARG A 111 12.89 5.21 -2.14
CA ARG A 111 12.70 4.22 -3.21
C ARG A 111 11.68 3.17 -2.77
N PRO A 112 10.83 2.66 -3.68
CA PRO A 112 9.98 1.53 -3.39
C PRO A 112 10.82 0.26 -3.25
N HIS A 113 10.24 -0.73 -2.59
CA HIS A 113 10.81 -2.07 -2.58
C HIS A 113 10.51 -2.79 -3.89
N SER A 114 11.43 -3.61 -4.34
CA SER A 114 11.19 -4.47 -5.50
C SER A 114 10.03 -5.43 -5.21
N PRO A 115 9.12 -5.66 -6.17
CA PRO A 115 8.17 -6.77 -6.06
C PRO A 115 8.87 -8.07 -5.70
N TYR A 116 8.23 -8.92 -4.89
CA TYR A 116 8.78 -10.19 -4.41
C TYR A 116 10.03 -10.09 -3.50
N SER A 117 10.47 -8.90 -3.10
CA SER A 117 11.52 -8.75 -2.09
C SER A 117 10.99 -9.07 -0.68
N PRO A 118 11.84 -9.45 0.28
CA PRO A 118 11.40 -9.62 1.67
C PRO A 118 10.71 -8.37 2.22
N GLN A 119 11.22 -7.19 1.89
CA GLN A 119 10.65 -5.93 2.34
C GLN A 119 9.24 -5.67 1.77
N SER A 120 8.95 -6.19 0.58
CA SER A 120 7.60 -6.08 -0.02
C SER A 120 6.57 -6.98 0.65
N GLN A 121 6.96 -7.84 1.57
CA GLN A 121 6.05 -8.66 2.38
C GLN A 121 5.59 -7.95 3.67
N ARG A 122 6.16 -6.80 3.99
CA ARG A 122 5.85 -6.04 5.21
C ARG A 122 4.49 -5.38 5.13
N GLN A 123 3.70 -5.57 6.17
CA GLN A 123 2.34 -5.05 6.31
C GLN A 123 2.26 -4.22 7.60
N GLU A 124 2.18 -2.91 7.49
CA GLU A 124 2.09 -2.01 8.64
C GLU A 124 0.67 -1.45 8.84
N SER A 125 -0.05 -1.21 7.75
CA SER A 125 -1.40 -0.62 7.82
C SER A 125 -2.38 -1.52 8.57
N GLY A 126 -3.09 -0.93 9.54
CA GLY A 126 -4.11 -1.63 10.31
C GLY A 126 -5.23 -2.24 9.46
N ILE A 127 -5.56 -1.64 8.31
CA ILE A 127 -6.57 -2.15 7.36
C ILE A 127 -6.06 -3.44 6.72
N HIS A 128 -4.81 -3.47 6.27
CA HIS A 128 -4.21 -4.65 5.66
C HIS A 128 -4.10 -5.80 6.67
N VAL A 129 -3.60 -5.50 7.87
CA VAL A 129 -3.48 -6.50 8.94
C VAL A 129 -4.85 -7.05 9.33
N ASN A 130 -5.88 -6.21 9.47
CA ASN A 130 -7.24 -6.68 9.74
C ASN A 130 -7.75 -7.64 8.65
N SER A 131 -7.46 -7.37 7.39
CA SER A 131 -7.85 -8.26 6.29
C SER A 131 -7.08 -9.57 6.32
N LEU A 132 -5.76 -9.53 6.61
CA LEU A 132 -4.92 -10.72 6.76
C LEU A 132 -5.35 -11.63 7.91
N LEU A 133 -5.82 -11.05 9.03
CA LEU A 133 -6.36 -11.82 10.15
C LEU A 133 -7.64 -12.59 9.78
N ARG A 134 -8.41 -12.09 8.81
CA ARG A 134 -9.63 -12.73 8.30
C ARG A 134 -9.36 -13.71 7.17
N ASP A 135 -8.47 -13.36 6.27
CA ASP A 135 -8.04 -14.20 5.15
C ASP A 135 -6.57 -13.95 4.86
N ARG A 136 -5.71 -14.93 5.15
CA ARG A 136 -4.26 -14.85 4.95
C ARG A 136 -3.84 -14.60 3.50
N ARG A 137 -4.74 -14.79 2.53
CA ARG A 137 -4.50 -14.48 1.12
C ARG A 137 -4.70 -13.00 0.79
N SER A 138 -5.29 -12.23 1.72
CA SER A 138 -5.45 -10.78 1.53
C SER A 138 -4.09 -10.11 1.48
N TYR A 139 -3.88 -9.23 0.49
CA TYR A 139 -2.63 -8.49 0.32
C TYR A 139 -1.36 -9.37 0.18
N THR A 140 -1.50 -10.64 -0.20
CA THR A 140 -0.40 -11.55 -0.50
C THR A 140 -0.42 -11.92 -1.98
N PRO A 141 0.34 -11.21 -2.83
CA PRO A 141 0.26 -11.38 -4.29
C PRO A 141 0.82 -12.73 -4.76
N PHE A 142 1.68 -13.35 -3.96
CA PHE A 142 2.34 -14.60 -4.30
C PHE A 142 1.88 -15.74 -3.39
N PRO A 143 1.63 -16.96 -3.93
CA PRO A 143 1.09 -18.10 -3.16
C PRO A 143 1.92 -18.50 -1.93
N HIS A 144 3.23 -18.27 -2.00
CA HIS A 144 4.18 -18.61 -0.93
C HIS A 144 4.62 -17.40 -0.11
N SER A 145 4.00 -16.24 -0.31
CA SER A 145 4.29 -15.06 0.49
C SER A 145 3.90 -15.29 1.94
N LEU A 146 4.83 -14.97 2.83
CA LEU A 146 4.60 -14.93 4.27
C LEU A 146 4.58 -13.45 4.68
N PRO A 147 3.39 -12.84 4.85
CA PRO A 147 3.33 -11.44 5.22
C PRO A 147 3.93 -11.24 6.61
N GLU A 148 4.86 -10.31 6.70
CA GLU A 148 5.46 -9.85 7.95
C GLU A 148 4.64 -8.68 8.51
N ILE A 149 4.13 -8.80 9.72
CA ILE A 149 3.42 -7.70 10.39
C ILE A 149 4.43 -6.79 11.06
N TRP A 150 4.39 -5.53 10.65
CA TRP A 150 5.22 -4.46 11.18
C TRP A 150 4.37 -3.45 11.97
N PHE A 151 5.04 -2.67 12.81
CA PHE A 151 4.41 -1.72 13.73
C PHE A 151 5.02 -0.34 13.52
N GLY A 152 4.19 0.66 13.29
CA GLY A 152 4.66 2.01 13.03
C GLY A 152 3.52 3.03 13.00
N LYS A 153 3.76 4.14 12.33
CA LYS A 153 2.80 5.26 12.24
C LYS A 153 1.46 4.89 11.60
N CYS A 154 1.44 3.90 10.71
CA CYS A 154 0.22 3.44 10.01
C CYS A 154 -0.50 2.31 10.75
N SER A 155 0.05 1.79 11.86
CA SER A 155 -0.53 0.67 12.60
C SER A 155 -1.91 0.99 13.17
N GLY A 156 -2.80 0.00 13.06
CA GLY A 156 -4.11 -0.03 13.67
C GLY A 156 -4.13 -0.92 14.92
N ILE A 157 -5.32 -1.06 15.53
CA ILE A 157 -5.54 -2.02 16.62
C ILE A 157 -5.23 -3.44 16.14
N SER A 158 -5.54 -3.76 14.88
CA SER A 158 -5.34 -5.10 14.30
C SER A 158 -3.88 -5.57 14.34
N ASN A 159 -2.89 -4.66 14.26
CA ASN A 159 -1.49 -5.04 14.43
C ASN A 159 -1.22 -5.56 15.84
N LEU A 160 -1.79 -4.91 16.85
CA LEU A 160 -1.65 -5.32 18.24
C LEU A 160 -2.49 -6.57 18.55
N GLN A 161 -3.67 -6.71 17.95
CA GLN A 161 -4.44 -7.95 18.02
C GLN A 161 -3.64 -9.13 17.45
N TYR A 162 -2.97 -8.94 16.31
CA TYR A 162 -2.05 -9.94 15.79
C TYR A 162 -0.99 -10.33 16.83
N LEU A 163 -0.34 -9.35 17.44
CA LEU A 163 0.70 -9.59 18.45
C LEU A 163 0.13 -10.32 19.69
N PHE A 164 -0.92 -9.76 20.30
CA PHE A 164 -1.42 -10.25 21.58
C PHE A 164 -2.33 -11.46 21.48
N GLU A 165 -3.26 -11.49 20.51
CA GLU A 165 -4.23 -12.60 20.38
C GLU A 165 -3.64 -13.77 19.58
N HIS A 166 -2.90 -13.49 18.47
CA HIS A 166 -2.42 -14.54 17.59
C HIS A 166 -1.02 -15.07 17.93
N LEU A 167 -0.09 -14.24 18.40
CA LEU A 167 1.26 -14.68 18.77
C LEU A 167 1.38 -15.00 20.27
N LEU A 168 1.04 -14.05 21.13
CA LEU A 168 1.22 -14.20 22.57
C LEU A 168 0.09 -14.99 23.26
N LYS A 169 -1.06 -15.19 22.59
CA LYS A 169 -2.26 -15.84 23.14
C LYS A 169 -2.79 -15.17 24.42
N ARG A 170 -2.60 -13.86 24.51
CA ARG A 170 -2.98 -13.03 25.66
C ARG A 170 -3.81 -11.83 25.17
N PRO A 171 -5.13 -12.01 24.91
CA PRO A 171 -5.98 -10.90 24.49
C PRO A 171 -6.04 -9.80 25.56
N LEU A 172 -6.15 -8.56 25.11
CA LEU A 172 -6.25 -7.38 25.94
C LEU A 172 -7.63 -6.73 25.83
N GLU A 173 -7.95 -5.85 26.78
CA GLU A 173 -9.12 -4.99 26.69
C GLU A 173 -8.92 -3.92 25.60
N ARG A 174 -10.02 -3.46 25.01
CA ARG A 174 -9.97 -2.47 23.92
C ARG A 174 -9.21 -1.19 24.28
N SER A 175 -9.39 -0.71 25.50
CA SER A 175 -8.70 0.48 26.03
C SER A 175 -7.18 0.30 26.10
N GLN A 176 -6.71 -0.91 26.40
CA GLN A 176 -5.30 -1.25 26.42
C GLN A 176 -4.72 -1.24 24.99
N TYR A 177 -5.42 -1.84 24.03
CA TYR A 177 -5.03 -1.75 22.61
C TYR A 177 -4.92 -0.31 22.12
N GLU A 178 -5.85 0.57 22.48
CA GLU A 178 -5.84 1.98 22.07
C GLU A 178 -4.64 2.74 22.66
N LYS A 179 -4.32 2.50 23.94
CA LYS A 179 -3.12 3.07 24.59
C LYS A 179 -1.83 2.59 23.95
N LEU A 180 -1.71 1.28 23.74
CA LEU A 180 -0.53 0.66 23.11
C LEU A 180 -0.33 1.17 21.69
N ARG A 181 -1.41 1.23 20.88
CA ARG A 181 -1.35 1.79 19.53
C ARG A 181 -0.81 3.22 19.52
N SER A 182 -1.32 4.05 20.42
CA SER A 182 -0.91 5.45 20.50
C SER A 182 0.58 5.57 20.88
N ARG A 183 1.06 4.74 21.78
CA ARG A 183 2.46 4.71 22.21
C ARG A 183 3.40 4.21 21.11
N VAL A 184 3.05 3.10 20.43
CA VAL A 184 3.82 2.58 19.31
C VAL A 184 3.93 3.64 18.19
N LYS A 185 2.81 4.30 17.86
CA LYS A 185 2.83 5.39 16.87
C LYS A 185 3.72 6.56 17.27
N ALA A 186 3.67 6.98 18.52
CA ALA A 186 4.51 8.08 19.03
C ALA A 186 6.00 7.75 18.88
N ILE A 187 6.42 6.56 19.32
CA ILE A 187 7.81 6.11 19.21
C ILE A 187 8.23 5.98 17.73
N ALA A 188 7.35 5.45 16.88
CA ALA A 188 7.63 5.30 15.45
C ALA A 188 7.81 6.65 14.75
N LEU A 189 7.04 7.67 15.14
CA LEU A 189 7.18 9.04 14.62
C LEU A 189 8.48 9.69 15.13
N GLU A 190 8.80 9.54 16.41
CA GLU A 190 10.01 10.08 17.02
C GLU A 190 11.27 9.47 16.39
N GLN A 191 11.30 8.15 16.22
CA GLN A 191 12.44 7.44 15.63
C GLN A 191 12.42 7.40 14.09
N ASN A 192 11.36 7.93 13.47
CA ASN A 192 11.13 7.92 12.02
C ASN A 192 11.34 6.53 11.37
N ARG A 193 10.86 5.48 12.02
CA ARG A 193 10.95 4.09 11.52
C ARG A 193 9.80 3.21 12.02
N SER A 194 9.63 2.09 11.37
CA SER A 194 8.76 1.00 11.81
C SER A 194 9.56 -0.08 12.55
N PHE A 195 8.86 -0.94 13.28
CA PHE A 195 9.41 -1.98 14.14
C PHE A 195 8.90 -3.36 13.73
N SER A 196 9.76 -4.37 13.86
CA SER A 196 9.35 -5.78 13.79
C SER A 196 8.60 -6.21 15.06
N VAL A 197 8.08 -7.42 15.06
CA VAL A 197 7.47 -8.04 16.26
C VAL A 197 8.46 -8.08 17.43
N GLU A 198 9.69 -8.51 17.15
CA GLU A 198 10.74 -8.65 18.18
C GLU A 198 11.10 -7.29 18.77
N GLU A 199 11.28 -6.28 17.94
CA GLU A 199 11.59 -4.92 18.38
C GLU A 199 10.46 -4.32 19.23
N VAL A 200 9.19 -4.53 18.84
CA VAL A 200 8.05 -4.07 19.66
C VAL A 200 7.99 -4.79 21.00
N LEU A 201 8.24 -6.09 21.03
CA LEU A 201 8.32 -6.84 22.30
C LEU A 201 9.46 -6.35 23.20
N GLU A 202 10.59 -5.95 22.61
CA GLU A 202 11.68 -5.32 23.37
C GLU A 202 11.28 -3.96 23.95
N LEU A 203 10.64 -3.12 23.14
CA LEU A 203 10.10 -1.86 23.62
C LEU A 203 9.10 -2.04 24.77
N MET A 204 8.37 -3.16 24.78
CA MET A 204 7.38 -3.50 25.81
C MET A 204 7.97 -4.11 27.07
N ARG A 205 9.26 -4.41 27.15
CA ARG A 205 9.91 -4.96 28.35
C ARG A 205 10.11 -3.95 29.49
N GLY A 206 9.85 -2.66 29.26
CA GLY A 206 9.86 -1.64 30.30
C GLY A 206 8.59 -1.67 31.16
N ASP A 207 8.68 -1.21 32.42
CA ASP A 207 7.66 -1.36 33.47
C ASP A 207 6.30 -0.67 33.22
N ASP A 208 6.14 0.06 32.12
CA ASP A 208 4.93 0.86 31.82
C ASP A 208 3.98 0.23 30.78
N TRP A 209 4.15 -1.03 30.46
CA TRP A 209 3.30 -1.70 29.47
C TRP A 209 2.31 -2.66 30.15
N PRO A 210 1.04 -2.76 29.65
CA PRO A 210 0.01 -3.62 30.25
C PRO A 210 0.30 -5.11 30.11
#